data_eb3dcecdf738dd22b4e257a17b394add
#
_entry.id   eb3dcecdf738dd22b4e257a17b394add
#
_cell.length_a   1.000
_cell.length_b   1.000
_cell.length_c   1.000
_cell.angle_alpha   90.00
_cell.angle_beta   90.00
_cell.angle_gamma   90.00
#
_symmetry.space_group_name_H-M   'P 1'
#
loop_
_entity.id
_entity.type
_entity.pdbx_description
1 polymer ?
#
loop_
_entity_poly.entity_id
_entity_poly.type
_entity_poly.pdbx_seq_one_letter_code
_entity_poly.pdbx_strand_id
1 'polypeptide(L)'
;TSGPAREAFMGQSGSGPNGRRSSGPRCIALVGPFQSGKTTLLVAILARTGAIQRQGTVDAGTTVGDARKEARHHKMSVEATFPTTTFMGDNYTFVDCPGSIEFIQDMRSVLPAVDAAVVVCEADEKKVPQLQLIMRELEDQNIPRFLFLNKIDRADKRVRETIKLLQPASRVPLLLRQIPIWNGDIISGFVDLALE
;
A
#
# COMPACT_ATOMS: atom_id res chain seq x y z
N THR A 1 -18.33 31.27 6.15
CA THR A 1 -19.12 30.55 5.12
C THR A 1 -18.40 29.26 4.77
N SER A 2 -18.83 28.19 5.44
CA SER A 2 -18.31 26.82 5.33
C SER A 2 -18.84 26.19 4.03
N GLY A 3 -17.95 25.77 3.14
CA GLY A 3 -18.28 25.08 1.89
C GLY A 3 -18.60 23.59 2.11
N PRO A 4 -19.42 22.98 1.25
CA PRO A 4 -19.96 21.63 1.41
C PRO A 4 -19.01 20.57 0.79
N ALA A 5 -17.89 20.29 1.42
CA ALA A 5 -16.96 19.25 0.95
C ALA A 5 -16.74 18.11 1.97
N ARG A 6 -17.52 18.05 3.05
CA ARG A 6 -17.34 17.04 4.11
C ARG A 6 -18.33 15.87 4.10
N GLU A 7 -19.39 15.91 3.30
CA GLU A 7 -20.46 14.90 3.38
C GLU A 7 -20.38 13.77 2.32
N ALA A 8 -19.48 13.83 1.35
CA ALA A 8 -19.43 12.85 0.25
C ALA A 8 -18.67 11.54 0.57
N PHE A 9 -18.20 11.32 1.82
CA PHE A 9 -17.41 10.13 2.17
C PHE A 9 -18.08 9.19 3.19
N MET A 10 -19.36 9.39 3.50
CA MET A 10 -20.15 8.37 4.19
C MET A 10 -20.77 7.43 3.14
N GLY A 11 -19.93 6.55 2.56
CA GLY A 11 -20.38 5.44 1.75
C GLY A 11 -21.30 4.54 2.56
N GLN A 12 -22.54 4.42 2.11
CA GLN A 12 -23.52 3.50 2.66
C GLN A 12 -22.94 2.10 2.74
N SER A 13 -23.02 1.50 3.93
CA SER A 13 -22.67 0.10 4.16
C SER A 13 -23.69 -0.78 3.43
N GLY A 14 -23.33 -1.21 2.22
CA GLY A 14 -24.07 -2.23 1.49
C GLY A 14 -24.01 -3.56 2.25
N SER A 15 -25.07 -3.92 2.92
CA SER A 15 -25.29 -5.27 3.44
C SER A 15 -25.62 -6.19 2.26
N GLY A 16 -24.65 -7.00 1.82
CA GLY A 16 -24.92 -8.14 0.94
C GLY A 16 -25.75 -9.21 1.67
N PRO A 17 -26.37 -10.16 0.95
CA PRO A 17 -27.38 -11.08 1.49
C PRO A 17 -26.89 -12.12 2.53
N ASN A 18 -25.66 -12.07 2.99
CA ASN A 18 -25.15 -12.85 4.14
C ASN A 18 -24.18 -12.01 4.96
N GLY A 19 -24.70 -10.99 5.61
CA GLY A 19 -23.95 -9.99 6.34
C GLY A 19 -23.39 -10.44 7.67
N ARG A 20 -22.40 -11.34 7.69
CA ARG A 20 -21.42 -11.37 8.78
C ARG A 20 -20.22 -10.52 8.35
N ARG A 21 -20.17 -9.26 8.81
CA ARG A 21 -18.89 -8.56 8.90
C ARG A 21 -17.98 -9.44 9.75
N SER A 22 -16.87 -9.90 9.18
CA SER A 22 -15.83 -10.51 10.00
C SER A 22 -15.29 -9.40 10.91
N SER A 23 -15.80 -9.33 12.15
CA SER A 23 -15.30 -8.43 13.17
C SER A 23 -14.06 -9.08 13.77
N GLY A 24 -12.92 -8.44 13.67
CA GLY A 24 -11.68 -8.92 14.28
C GLY A 24 -10.48 -8.07 13.85
N PRO A 25 -9.38 -8.12 14.61
CA PRO A 25 -8.15 -7.47 14.18
C PRO A 25 -7.70 -8.02 12.84
N ARG A 26 -7.17 -7.15 11.99
CA ARG A 26 -6.67 -7.49 10.66
C ARG A 26 -5.21 -7.15 10.57
N CYS A 27 -4.43 -8.04 9.99
CA CYS A 27 -3.00 -7.86 9.77
C CYS A 27 -2.72 -7.69 8.27
N ILE A 28 -2.12 -6.57 7.88
CA ILE A 28 -1.88 -6.22 6.48
C ILE A 28 -0.38 -5.98 6.26
N ALA A 29 0.24 -6.76 5.38
CA ALA A 29 1.62 -6.53 5.00
C ALA A 29 1.74 -5.40 3.97
N LEU A 30 2.68 -4.49 4.17
CA LEU A 30 3.14 -3.54 3.16
C LEU A 30 4.44 -4.06 2.58
N VAL A 31 4.40 -4.51 1.35
CA VAL A 31 5.53 -5.08 0.63
C VAL A 31 5.77 -4.31 -0.67
N GLY A 32 6.92 -4.49 -1.28
CA GLY A 32 7.22 -3.84 -2.57
C GLY A 32 8.70 -3.54 -2.71
N PRO A 33 9.14 -3.16 -3.92
CA PRO A 33 10.53 -2.85 -4.23
C PRO A 33 11.13 -1.76 -3.33
N PHE A 34 12.44 -1.72 -3.28
CA PHE A 34 13.17 -0.67 -2.59
C PHE A 34 12.74 0.73 -3.06
N GLN A 35 12.58 1.66 -2.12
CA GLN A 35 12.12 3.04 -2.38
C GLN A 35 10.78 3.17 -3.12
N SER A 36 9.91 2.17 -3.09
CA SER A 36 8.57 2.27 -3.69
C SER A 36 7.61 3.18 -2.89
N GLY A 37 7.96 3.56 -1.66
CA GLY A 37 7.17 4.44 -0.80
C GLY A 37 6.27 3.73 0.21
N LYS A 38 6.58 2.49 0.61
CA LYS A 38 5.84 1.71 1.62
C LYS A 38 5.68 2.46 2.93
N THR A 39 6.79 2.86 3.54
CA THR A 39 6.80 3.59 4.82
C THR A 39 6.08 4.93 4.71
N THR A 40 6.21 5.63 3.59
CA THR A 40 5.47 6.88 3.34
C THR A 40 3.96 6.64 3.28
N LEU A 41 3.52 5.58 2.59
CA LEU A 41 2.12 5.18 2.54
C LEU A 41 1.60 4.80 3.93
N LEU A 42 2.38 4.03 4.70
CA LEU A 42 2.04 3.65 6.06
C LEU A 42 1.82 4.89 6.95
N VAL A 43 2.77 5.82 6.93
CA VAL A 43 2.67 7.07 7.70
C VAL A 43 1.44 7.88 7.30
N ALA A 44 1.11 7.94 6.01
CA ALA A 44 -0.10 8.59 5.53
C ALA A 44 -1.38 7.91 6.05
N ILE A 45 -1.42 6.59 6.08
CA ILE A 45 -2.54 5.81 6.65
C ILE A 45 -2.68 6.11 8.15
N LEU A 46 -1.59 6.03 8.93
CA LEU A 46 -1.59 6.27 10.37
C LEU A 46 -2.00 7.71 10.71
N ALA A 47 -1.56 8.70 9.93
CA ALA A 47 -1.98 10.09 10.07
C ALA A 47 -3.47 10.25 9.76
N ARG A 48 -3.96 9.62 8.70
CA ARG A 48 -5.37 9.72 8.29
C ARG A 48 -6.32 9.05 9.27
N THR A 49 -5.89 7.97 9.92
CA THR A 49 -6.65 7.25 10.95
C THR A 49 -6.51 7.86 12.35
N GLY A 50 -5.68 8.89 12.50
CA GLY A 50 -5.47 9.58 13.77
C GLY A 50 -4.54 8.87 14.75
N ALA A 51 -3.87 7.79 14.32
CA ALA A 51 -2.90 7.07 15.15
C ALA A 51 -1.63 7.89 15.41
N ILE A 52 -1.29 8.82 14.51
CA ILE A 52 -0.23 9.81 14.69
C ILE A 52 -0.74 11.21 14.37
N GLN A 53 -0.23 12.21 15.11
CA GLN A 53 -0.70 13.60 14.96
C GLN A 53 -0.04 14.31 13.76
N ARG A 54 1.17 13.91 13.39
CA ARG A 54 1.96 14.56 12.34
C ARG A 54 2.53 13.51 11.40
N GLN A 55 2.33 13.74 10.12
CA GLN A 55 3.00 12.95 9.08
C GLN A 55 4.48 13.34 9.01
N GLY A 56 5.38 12.39 9.32
CA GLY A 56 6.81 12.52 9.11
C GLY A 56 7.21 12.23 7.66
N THR A 57 8.43 12.56 7.30
CA THR A 57 9.01 12.21 6.01
C THR A 57 10.23 11.31 6.19
N VAL A 58 10.43 10.37 5.27
CA VAL A 58 11.58 9.44 5.27
C VAL A 58 12.89 10.24 5.18
N ASP A 59 12.92 11.29 4.36
CA ASP A 59 14.10 12.16 4.20
C ASP A 59 14.48 12.91 5.47
N ALA A 60 13.49 13.24 6.31
CA ALA A 60 13.73 13.88 7.60
C ALA A 60 14.04 12.87 8.72
N GLY A 61 13.98 11.54 8.47
CA GLY A 61 14.16 10.50 9.47
C GLY A 61 13.16 10.57 10.62
N THR A 62 11.94 11.05 10.34
CA THR A 62 10.89 11.29 11.36
C THR A 62 9.72 10.31 11.23
N THR A 63 9.85 9.28 10.40
CA THR A 63 8.84 8.24 10.25
C THR A 63 8.92 7.21 11.36
N VAL A 64 7.80 6.52 11.62
CA VAL A 64 7.69 5.51 12.69
C VAL A 64 8.72 4.38 12.54
N GLY A 65 9.08 4.02 11.30
CA GLY A 65 10.02 2.93 11.00
C GLY A 65 11.51 3.33 11.04
N ASP A 66 11.84 4.63 11.17
CA ASP A 66 13.21 5.14 11.04
C ASP A 66 13.94 5.34 12.38
N ALA A 67 13.58 4.54 13.39
CA ALA A 67 14.15 4.69 14.73
C ALA A 67 15.61 4.26 14.83
N ARG A 68 16.08 3.37 13.95
CA ARG A 68 17.46 2.85 13.98
C ARG A 68 18.41 3.70 13.16
N LYS A 69 19.66 3.78 13.62
CA LYS A 69 20.74 4.56 12.96
C LYS A 69 20.99 4.06 11.53
N GLU A 70 20.93 2.75 11.33
CA GLU A 70 21.13 2.09 10.03
C GLU A 70 20.05 2.48 9.02
N ALA A 71 18.78 2.48 9.42
CA ALA A 71 17.67 2.90 8.58
C ALA A 71 17.79 4.37 8.16
N ARG A 72 18.20 5.24 9.07
CA ARG A 72 18.41 6.67 8.78
C ARG A 72 19.55 6.89 7.79
N HIS A 73 20.67 6.15 7.95
CA HIS A 73 21.83 6.29 7.10
C HIS A 73 21.55 5.87 5.65
N HIS A 74 20.78 4.78 5.47
CA HIS A 74 20.45 4.24 4.15
C HIS A 74 19.11 4.70 3.60
N LYS A 75 18.35 5.53 4.34
CA LYS A 75 16.98 5.96 3.98
C LYS A 75 16.06 4.77 3.66
N MET A 76 16.19 3.68 4.40
CA MET A 76 15.42 2.45 4.24
C MET A 76 15.14 1.80 5.59
N SER A 77 14.04 1.05 5.68
CA SER A 77 13.75 0.20 6.83
C SER A 77 14.60 -1.06 6.77
N VAL A 78 15.29 -1.39 7.86
CA VAL A 78 16.16 -2.58 7.99
C VAL A 78 15.38 -3.76 8.57
N GLU A 79 14.36 -3.50 9.39
CA GLU A 79 13.50 -4.52 10.00
C GLU A 79 12.03 -4.19 9.78
N ALA A 80 11.19 -5.23 9.86
CA ALA A 80 9.74 -5.07 9.84
C ALA A 80 9.26 -4.30 11.08
N THR A 81 8.30 -3.39 10.88
CA THR A 81 7.63 -2.67 11.97
C THR A 81 6.13 -3.00 11.98
N PHE A 82 5.50 -2.95 13.17
CA PHE A 82 4.14 -3.44 13.41
C PHE A 82 3.22 -2.35 14.00
N PRO A 83 3.02 -1.21 13.35
CA PRO A 83 2.10 -0.19 13.84
C PRO A 83 0.64 -0.66 13.75
N THR A 84 -0.14 -0.30 14.77
CA THR A 84 -1.57 -0.62 14.85
C THR A 84 -2.40 0.65 14.88
N THR A 85 -3.55 0.63 14.22
CA THR A 85 -4.53 1.72 14.24
C THR A 85 -5.95 1.18 14.26
N THR A 86 -6.89 1.99 14.73
CA THR A 86 -8.33 1.69 14.67
C THR A 86 -8.97 2.56 13.61
N PHE A 87 -9.74 1.94 12.70
CA PHE A 87 -10.48 2.66 11.68
C PHE A 87 -11.88 2.07 11.52
N MET A 88 -12.92 2.90 11.58
CA MET A 88 -14.33 2.50 11.49
C MET A 88 -14.74 1.39 12.48
N GLY A 89 -14.11 1.36 13.67
CA GLY A 89 -14.39 0.39 14.73
C GLY A 89 -13.59 -0.92 14.64
N ASP A 90 -12.84 -1.16 13.57
CA ASP A 90 -11.97 -2.31 13.41
C ASP A 90 -10.50 -1.95 13.70
N ASN A 91 -9.74 -2.91 14.24
CA ASN A 91 -8.30 -2.78 14.47
C ASN A 91 -7.52 -3.30 13.26
N TYR A 92 -6.52 -2.53 12.85
CA TYR A 92 -5.61 -2.88 11.76
C TYR A 92 -4.17 -2.82 12.26
N THR A 93 -3.44 -3.91 12.11
CA THR A 93 -1.99 -3.97 12.29
C THR A 93 -1.35 -3.99 10.92
N PHE A 94 -0.45 -3.06 10.66
CA PHE A 94 0.33 -3.04 9.45
C PHE A 94 1.70 -3.62 9.70
N VAL A 95 2.22 -4.38 8.74
CA VAL A 95 3.59 -4.87 8.77
C VAL A 95 4.34 -4.20 7.65
N ASP A 96 5.19 -3.22 7.98
CA ASP A 96 6.07 -2.57 6.99
C ASP A 96 7.31 -3.43 6.78
N CYS A 97 7.34 -4.15 5.67
CA CYS A 97 8.44 -5.04 5.34
C CYS A 97 9.56 -4.29 4.62
N PRO A 98 10.83 -4.58 4.92
CA PRO A 98 11.95 -4.05 4.17
C PRO A 98 11.84 -4.32 2.67
N GLY A 99 12.18 -3.33 1.84
CA GLY A 99 12.02 -3.41 0.39
C GLY A 99 13.24 -3.93 -0.36
N SER A 100 14.33 -4.22 0.32
CA SER A 100 15.53 -4.78 -0.29
C SER A 100 15.41 -6.30 -0.46
N ILE A 101 15.98 -6.84 -1.54
CA ILE A 101 15.99 -8.29 -1.83
C ILE A 101 16.68 -9.08 -0.70
N GLU A 102 17.66 -8.48 -0.05
CA GLU A 102 18.41 -9.07 1.06
C GLU A 102 17.52 -9.44 2.24
N PHE A 103 16.39 -8.74 2.42
CA PHE A 103 15.43 -8.95 3.51
C PHE A 103 14.18 -9.75 3.08
N ILE A 104 14.26 -10.48 1.98
CA ILE A 104 13.12 -11.30 1.52
C ILE A 104 12.77 -12.41 2.53
N GLN A 105 13.74 -12.84 3.33
CA GLN A 105 13.52 -13.82 4.40
C GLN A 105 12.68 -13.24 5.54
N ASP A 106 12.88 -11.96 5.87
CA ASP A 106 12.07 -11.29 6.89
C ASP A 106 10.61 -11.19 6.44
N MET A 107 10.39 -10.90 5.16
CA MET A 107 9.06 -10.94 4.57
C MET A 107 8.44 -12.34 4.67
N ARG A 108 9.16 -13.40 4.35
CA ARG A 108 8.70 -14.79 4.43
C ARG A 108 8.28 -15.20 5.84
N SER A 109 9.00 -14.72 6.86
CA SER A 109 8.68 -15.04 8.26
C SER A 109 7.39 -14.38 8.74
N VAL A 110 7.02 -13.26 8.15
CA VAL A 110 5.84 -12.46 8.53
C VAL A 110 4.59 -12.85 7.74
N LEU A 111 4.72 -13.21 6.46
CA LEU A 111 3.59 -13.47 5.56
C LEU A 111 2.57 -14.50 6.09
N PRO A 112 2.95 -15.59 6.78
CA PRO A 112 1.96 -16.53 7.33
C PRO A 112 1.03 -15.93 8.38
N ALA A 113 1.38 -14.78 8.95
CA ALA A 113 0.61 -14.09 10.01
C ALA A 113 -0.28 -12.96 9.46
N VAL A 114 -0.30 -12.71 8.14
CA VAL A 114 -1.07 -11.61 7.55
C VAL A 114 -2.32 -12.09 6.83
N ASP A 115 -3.38 -11.28 6.87
CA ASP A 115 -4.64 -11.54 6.18
C ASP A 115 -4.59 -11.13 4.71
N ALA A 116 -3.80 -10.10 4.39
CA ALA A 116 -3.64 -9.58 3.04
C ALA A 116 -2.33 -8.80 2.90
N ALA A 117 -1.92 -8.54 1.66
CA ALA A 117 -0.77 -7.71 1.35
C ALA A 117 -1.14 -6.53 0.44
N VAL A 118 -0.56 -5.37 0.71
CA VAL A 118 -0.52 -4.23 -0.21
C VAL A 118 0.87 -4.16 -0.82
N VAL A 119 0.93 -4.42 -2.12
CA VAL A 119 2.18 -4.38 -2.89
C VAL A 119 2.36 -2.98 -3.44
N VAL A 120 3.22 -2.19 -2.81
CA VAL A 120 3.50 -0.82 -3.24
C VAL A 120 4.56 -0.84 -4.33
N CYS A 121 4.20 -0.37 -5.52
CA CYS A 121 5.08 -0.33 -6.68
C CYS A 121 4.98 1.00 -7.44
N GLU A 122 5.83 1.19 -8.41
CA GLU A 122 5.84 2.34 -9.32
C GLU A 122 5.97 1.84 -10.78
N ALA A 123 5.63 2.72 -11.73
CA ALA A 123 5.70 2.41 -13.17
C ALA A 123 7.16 2.47 -13.68
N ASP A 124 8.01 1.60 -13.17
CA ASP A 124 9.44 1.54 -13.49
C ASP A 124 9.83 0.12 -13.93
N GLU A 125 10.21 -0.03 -15.21
CA GLU A 125 10.65 -1.31 -15.78
C GLU A 125 11.82 -1.94 -15.01
N LYS A 126 12.73 -1.13 -14.48
CA LYS A 126 13.90 -1.60 -13.73
C LYS A 126 13.52 -2.31 -12.44
N LYS A 127 12.34 -2.01 -11.89
CA LYS A 127 11.84 -2.60 -10.65
C LYS A 127 10.95 -3.83 -10.86
N VAL A 128 10.56 -4.12 -12.10
CA VAL A 128 9.71 -5.28 -12.44
C VAL A 128 10.33 -6.61 -12.00
N PRO A 129 11.63 -6.89 -12.16
CA PRO A 129 12.21 -8.15 -11.69
C PRO A 129 12.09 -8.33 -10.17
N GLN A 130 12.32 -7.27 -9.38
CA GLN A 130 12.17 -7.33 -7.94
C GLN A 130 10.70 -7.49 -7.54
N LEU A 131 9.80 -6.76 -8.21
CA LEU A 131 8.35 -6.90 -8.02
C LEU A 131 7.90 -8.34 -8.31
N GLN A 132 8.44 -8.98 -9.36
CA GLN A 132 8.14 -10.37 -9.72
C GLN A 132 8.50 -11.35 -8.60
N LEU A 133 9.64 -11.17 -7.93
CA LEU A 133 10.04 -12.00 -6.79
C LEU A 133 9.05 -11.87 -5.62
N ILE A 134 8.66 -10.64 -5.29
CA ILE A 134 7.69 -10.36 -4.23
C ILE A 134 6.32 -10.96 -4.56
N MET A 135 5.83 -10.73 -5.78
CA MET A 135 4.53 -11.24 -6.23
C MET A 135 4.50 -12.77 -6.21
N ARG A 136 5.58 -13.42 -6.63
CA ARG A 136 5.71 -14.89 -6.59
C ARG A 136 5.62 -15.42 -5.17
N GLU A 137 6.29 -14.78 -4.22
CA GLU A 137 6.25 -15.18 -2.82
C GLU A 137 4.83 -15.10 -2.24
N LEU A 138 4.09 -14.04 -2.55
CA LEU A 138 2.69 -13.87 -2.14
C LEU A 138 1.77 -14.91 -2.82
N GLU A 139 2.04 -15.23 -4.08
CA GLU A 139 1.29 -16.24 -4.84
C GLU A 139 1.51 -17.64 -4.32
N ASP A 140 2.75 -18.00 -4.02
CA ASP A 140 3.11 -19.33 -3.50
C ASP A 140 2.51 -19.57 -2.11
N GLN A 141 2.27 -18.52 -1.32
CA GLN A 141 1.60 -18.58 -0.02
C GLN A 141 0.08 -18.29 -0.07
N ASN A 142 -0.49 -18.08 -1.27
CA ASN A 142 -1.90 -17.75 -1.48
C ASN A 142 -2.37 -16.52 -0.70
N ILE A 143 -1.52 -15.52 -0.49
CA ILE A 143 -1.88 -14.28 0.21
C ILE A 143 -2.73 -13.38 -0.71
N PRO A 144 -3.95 -12.98 -0.29
CA PRO A 144 -4.74 -11.97 -0.99
C PRO A 144 -3.96 -10.67 -1.09
N ARG A 145 -3.98 -10.02 -2.26
CA ARG A 145 -3.12 -8.84 -2.48
C ARG A 145 -3.78 -7.77 -3.33
N PHE A 146 -3.42 -6.53 -3.02
CA PHE A 146 -3.69 -5.35 -3.83
C PHE A 146 -2.37 -4.76 -4.32
N LEU A 147 -2.33 -4.39 -5.60
CA LEU A 147 -1.22 -3.64 -6.16
C LEU A 147 -1.53 -2.14 -6.01
N PHE A 148 -0.71 -1.43 -5.24
CA PHE A 148 -0.81 0.02 -5.06
C PHE A 148 0.23 0.71 -5.94
N LEU A 149 -0.24 1.31 -7.03
CA LEU A 149 0.62 2.07 -7.93
C LEU A 149 0.89 3.44 -7.33
N ASN A 150 2.10 3.63 -6.83
CA ASN A 150 2.58 4.86 -6.21
C ASN A 150 3.35 5.74 -7.20
N LYS A 151 3.57 7.01 -6.86
CA LYS A 151 4.33 7.99 -7.67
C LYS A 151 3.80 8.14 -9.09
N ILE A 152 2.48 8.07 -9.25
CA ILE A 152 1.83 8.17 -10.57
C ILE A 152 2.00 9.56 -11.20
N ASP A 153 2.34 10.58 -10.40
CA ASP A 153 2.76 11.91 -10.82
C ASP A 153 4.05 11.92 -11.66
N ARG A 154 4.86 10.88 -11.53
CA ARG A 154 6.13 10.70 -12.27
C ARG A 154 6.03 9.68 -13.40
N ALA A 155 4.86 9.09 -13.59
CA ALA A 155 4.67 8.07 -14.62
C ALA A 155 4.40 8.72 -15.98
N ASP A 156 5.28 8.48 -16.95
CA ASP A 156 5.11 8.94 -18.34
C ASP A 156 3.98 8.22 -19.07
N LYS A 157 3.46 7.14 -18.49
CA LYS A 157 2.49 6.24 -19.15
C LYS A 157 1.11 6.34 -18.49
N ARG A 158 0.08 6.23 -19.30
CA ARG A 158 -1.30 6.08 -18.81
C ARG A 158 -1.45 4.79 -18.00
N VAL A 159 -2.38 4.77 -17.04
CA VAL A 159 -2.59 3.63 -16.12
C VAL A 159 -2.75 2.29 -16.86
N ARG A 160 -3.45 2.25 -18.00
CA ARG A 160 -3.61 1.04 -18.82
C ARG A 160 -2.29 0.51 -19.38
N GLU A 161 -1.38 1.38 -19.75
CA GLU A 161 -0.04 1.02 -20.24
C GLU A 161 0.84 0.56 -19.08
N THR A 162 0.69 1.19 -17.91
CA THR A 162 1.37 0.78 -16.70
C THR A 162 0.99 -0.63 -16.26
N ILE A 163 -0.30 -1.02 -16.36
CA ILE A 163 -0.71 -2.40 -16.08
C ILE A 163 -0.01 -3.38 -17.02
N LYS A 164 0.09 -3.08 -18.31
CA LYS A 164 0.80 -3.94 -19.27
C LYS A 164 2.29 -4.07 -18.92
N LEU A 165 2.91 -3.01 -18.43
CA LEU A 165 4.29 -3.00 -17.95
C LEU A 165 4.46 -3.90 -16.71
N LEU A 166 3.51 -3.86 -15.78
CA LEU A 166 3.58 -4.60 -14.52
C LEU A 166 3.05 -6.04 -14.62
N GLN A 167 2.27 -6.37 -15.66
CA GLN A 167 1.68 -7.70 -15.84
C GLN A 167 2.72 -8.85 -15.79
N PRO A 168 3.94 -8.71 -16.35
CA PRO A 168 4.95 -9.77 -16.26
C PRO A 168 5.38 -10.12 -14.82
N ALA A 169 5.12 -9.25 -13.86
CA ALA A 169 5.42 -9.52 -12.46
C ALA A 169 4.39 -10.45 -11.78
N SER A 170 3.22 -10.67 -12.37
CA SER A 170 2.14 -11.49 -11.82
C SER A 170 1.81 -12.66 -12.72
N ARG A 171 1.63 -13.86 -12.15
CA ARG A 171 1.16 -15.06 -12.86
C ARG A 171 -0.33 -15.01 -13.17
N VAL A 172 -1.08 -14.15 -12.48
CA VAL A 172 -2.52 -13.95 -12.69
C VAL A 172 -2.78 -12.59 -13.32
N PRO A 173 -3.89 -12.42 -14.06
CA PRO A 173 -4.24 -11.12 -14.63
C PRO A 173 -4.36 -10.03 -13.56
N LEU A 174 -3.72 -8.90 -13.81
CA LEU A 174 -3.89 -7.70 -13.00
C LEU A 174 -5.18 -6.98 -13.42
N LEU A 175 -6.09 -6.80 -12.46
CA LEU A 175 -7.36 -6.12 -12.67
C LEU A 175 -7.27 -4.67 -12.18
N LEU A 176 -7.70 -3.74 -13.02
CA LEU A 176 -7.76 -2.33 -12.67
C LEU A 176 -8.94 -2.11 -11.71
N ARG A 177 -8.66 -1.62 -10.52
CA ARG A 177 -9.67 -1.27 -9.51
C ARG A 177 -10.05 0.20 -9.57
N GLN A 178 -9.07 1.08 -9.76
CA GLN A 178 -9.25 2.52 -9.72
C GLN A 178 -8.59 3.19 -10.91
N ILE A 179 -9.26 4.20 -11.48
CA ILE A 179 -8.73 5.02 -12.57
C ILE A 179 -8.58 6.45 -12.06
N PRO A 180 -7.37 7.03 -12.09
CA PRO A 180 -7.16 8.42 -11.67
C PRO A 180 -7.82 9.40 -12.65
N ILE A 181 -8.39 10.46 -12.09
CA ILE A 181 -8.94 11.60 -12.84
C ILE A 181 -7.87 12.69 -12.83
N TRP A 182 -7.44 13.08 -14.01
CA TRP A 182 -6.44 14.12 -14.20
C TRP A 182 -7.10 15.47 -14.49
N ASN A 183 -6.57 16.53 -13.87
CA ASN A 183 -6.85 17.92 -14.21
C ASN A 183 -5.52 18.60 -14.51
N GLY A 184 -5.17 18.67 -15.81
CA GLY A 184 -3.80 18.98 -16.23
C GLY A 184 -2.82 17.91 -15.74
N ASP A 185 -1.78 18.32 -15.00
CA ASP A 185 -0.76 17.44 -14.42
C ASP A 185 -1.07 16.99 -12.97
N ILE A 186 -2.24 17.38 -12.46
CA ILE A 186 -2.63 17.09 -11.07
C ILE A 186 -3.74 16.02 -11.07
N ILE A 187 -3.60 15.05 -10.16
CA ILE A 187 -4.66 14.06 -9.91
C ILE A 187 -5.68 14.68 -8.97
N SER A 188 -6.90 14.89 -9.46
CA SER A 188 -8.00 15.51 -8.72
C SER A 188 -8.92 14.50 -8.03
N GLY A 189 -8.85 13.23 -8.41
CA GLY A 189 -9.69 12.17 -7.86
C GLY A 189 -9.46 10.83 -8.55
N PHE A 190 -10.38 9.90 -8.35
CA PHE A 190 -10.37 8.59 -9.02
C PHE A 190 -11.80 8.08 -9.22
N VAL A 191 -11.96 7.20 -10.21
CA VAL A 191 -13.15 6.38 -10.41
C VAL A 191 -12.87 5.00 -9.87
N ASP A 192 -13.72 4.50 -8.96
CA ASP A 192 -13.65 3.12 -8.46
C ASP A 192 -14.51 2.22 -9.35
N LEU A 193 -13.91 1.21 -9.97
CA LEU A 193 -14.58 0.33 -10.94
C LEU A 193 -15.41 -0.81 -10.30
N ALA A 194 -15.41 -0.92 -8.97
CA ALA A 194 -16.16 -1.97 -8.26
C ALA A 194 -17.29 -1.42 -7.40
N LEU A 195 -17.48 -0.10 -7.37
CA LEU A 195 -18.55 0.59 -6.65
C LEU A 195 -19.57 1.19 -7.64
N GLU A 196 -19.97 0.43 -8.66
CA GLU A 196 -21.13 0.77 -9.48
C GLU A 196 -22.45 0.46 -8.78
#